data_0c7eea66302454ea0692c7a1f896eb99
#
_entry.id   0c7eea66302454ea0692c7a1f896eb99
#
_cell.length_a   1.000
_cell.length_b   1.000
_cell.length_c   1.000
_cell.angle_alpha   90.00
_cell.angle_beta   90.00
_cell.angle_gamma   90.00
#
_symmetry.space_group_name_H-M   'P 1'
#
loop_
_entity.id
_entity.type
_entity.pdbx_description
1 polymer ?
#
loop_
_entity_poly.entity_id
_entity_poly.type
_entity_poly.pdbx_seq_one_letter_code
_entity_poly.pdbx_strand_id
1 'polypeptide(L)'
;MSKEKLFLDIHVIQTLPPSNINRDDTGSPKTAVYGGVRRARVSSQSWKKAMRDYFKENGNLSNVGVRSLDVVSFLAEKIRELKPKLSMEDAVNKSVKTFNAAGISTTKDNRVKALFFLGKEQADNLAKEAIKDNLDKKALQEILNSNIAVDIALFGRMVADDALSLIHI
;
A
#
# COMPACT_ATOMS: atom_id res chain seq x y z
N MET A 1 -16.69 5.04 23.85
CA MET A 1 -16.22 3.63 23.86
C MET A 1 -14.84 3.60 23.26
N SER A 2 -13.81 3.30 24.03
CA SER A 2 -12.47 3.05 23.51
C SER A 2 -12.55 1.77 22.66
N LYS A 3 -12.22 1.87 21.35
CA LYS A 3 -12.09 0.68 20.52
C LYS A 3 -10.87 -0.08 21.04
N GLU A 4 -11.09 -1.21 21.68
CA GLU A 4 -10.00 -2.13 22.03
C GLU A 4 -9.28 -2.52 20.74
N LYS A 5 -7.96 -2.33 20.73
CA LYS A 5 -7.13 -2.79 19.62
C LYS A 5 -6.83 -4.27 19.84
N LEU A 6 -7.16 -5.09 18.85
CA LEU A 6 -6.80 -6.51 18.86
C LEU A 6 -5.47 -6.68 18.13
N PHE A 7 -4.51 -7.31 18.80
CA PHE A 7 -3.22 -7.68 18.21
C PHE A 7 -3.14 -9.20 18.06
N LEU A 8 -2.51 -9.65 16.99
CA LEU A 8 -2.22 -11.06 16.75
C LEU A 8 -0.71 -11.24 16.69
N ASP A 9 -0.14 -11.96 17.65
CA ASP A 9 1.26 -12.34 17.70
C ASP A 9 1.41 -13.78 17.22
N ILE A 10 2.25 -14.00 16.22
CA ILE A 10 2.54 -15.32 15.66
C ILE A 10 4.01 -15.64 15.91
N HIS A 11 4.26 -16.66 16.72
CA HIS A 11 5.59 -17.15 17.02
C HIS A 11 5.86 -18.45 16.26
N VAL A 12 6.89 -18.45 15.43
CA VAL A 12 7.28 -19.63 14.63
C VAL A 12 8.75 -19.93 14.84
N ILE A 13 9.05 -21.18 15.17
CA ILE A 13 10.43 -21.71 15.24
C ILE A 13 10.58 -22.70 14.11
N GLN A 14 11.56 -22.46 13.24
CA GLN A 14 11.82 -23.33 12.09
C GLN A 14 13.33 -23.55 11.94
N THR A 15 13.74 -24.80 11.78
CA THR A 15 15.11 -25.17 11.40
C THR A 15 15.21 -25.20 9.88
N LEU A 16 16.18 -24.47 9.33
CA LEU A 16 16.44 -24.40 7.91
C LEU A 16 17.86 -24.88 7.61
N PRO A 17 18.10 -25.57 6.50
CA PRO A 17 19.47 -25.81 6.03
C PRO A 17 20.13 -24.48 5.67
N PRO A 18 21.47 -24.43 5.55
CA PRO A 18 22.19 -23.25 5.07
C PRO A 18 21.61 -22.78 3.74
N SER A 19 21.08 -21.57 3.71
CA SER A 19 20.34 -21.07 2.56
C SER A 19 20.36 -19.53 2.52
N ASN A 20 20.24 -18.97 1.31
CA ASN A 20 20.18 -17.53 1.08
C ASN A 20 18.74 -17.09 0.81
N ILE A 21 17.88 -17.20 1.82
CA ILE A 21 16.44 -16.92 1.70
C ILE A 21 16.16 -15.43 1.50
N ASN A 22 16.94 -14.56 2.17
CA ASN A 22 16.74 -13.12 2.09
C ASN A 22 18.10 -12.43 1.96
N ARG A 23 18.25 -11.66 0.89
CA ARG A 23 19.51 -11.01 0.51
C ARG A 23 19.50 -9.53 0.90
N ASP A 24 20.68 -9.00 1.14
CA ASP A 24 20.94 -7.57 1.20
C ASP A 24 21.16 -6.97 -0.21
N ASP A 25 21.50 -5.69 -0.26
CA ASP A 25 21.68 -4.97 -1.52
C ASP A 25 22.95 -5.42 -2.29
N THR A 26 23.85 -6.14 -1.61
CA THR A 26 25.05 -6.74 -2.24
C THR A 26 24.81 -8.17 -2.74
N GLY A 27 23.60 -8.70 -2.52
CA GLY A 27 23.25 -10.09 -2.84
C GLY A 27 23.66 -11.11 -1.79
N SER A 28 24.27 -10.68 -0.69
CA SER A 28 24.66 -11.54 0.42
C SER A 28 23.48 -11.90 1.33
N PRO A 29 23.52 -13.05 2.03
CA PRO A 29 22.47 -13.39 3.00
C PRO A 29 22.38 -12.32 4.10
N LYS A 30 21.17 -11.85 4.36
CA LYS A 30 20.91 -10.98 5.52
C LYS A 30 21.22 -11.70 6.81
N THR A 31 21.92 -11.04 7.72
CA THR A 31 22.27 -11.56 9.03
C THR A 31 21.86 -10.60 10.14
N ALA A 32 21.74 -11.12 11.36
CA ALA A 32 21.59 -10.35 12.59
C ALA A 32 22.29 -11.08 13.72
N VAL A 33 22.73 -10.35 14.73
CA VAL A 33 23.23 -10.93 15.98
C VAL A 33 22.02 -11.16 16.89
N TYR A 34 21.82 -12.41 17.29
CA TYR A 34 20.77 -12.79 18.23
C TYR A 34 21.30 -13.87 19.19
N GLY A 35 21.17 -13.61 20.50
CA GLY A 35 21.74 -14.47 21.54
C GLY A 35 23.28 -14.51 21.50
N GLY A 36 23.93 -13.40 21.16
CA GLY A 36 25.39 -13.30 21.06
C GLY A 36 26.02 -13.97 19.82
N VAL A 37 25.22 -14.57 18.93
CA VAL A 37 25.68 -15.30 17.74
C VAL A 37 25.11 -14.68 16.48
N ARG A 38 25.91 -14.63 15.40
CA ARG A 38 25.44 -14.22 14.08
C ARG A 38 24.56 -15.32 13.48
N ARG A 39 23.36 -14.94 13.09
CA ARG A 39 22.33 -15.84 12.53
C ARG A 39 21.82 -15.32 11.19
N ALA A 40 21.31 -16.22 10.35
CA ALA A 40 20.55 -15.81 9.17
C ALA A 40 19.28 -15.05 9.60
N ARG A 41 18.92 -14.04 8.82
CA ARG A 41 17.76 -13.17 9.07
C ARG A 41 16.86 -13.10 7.87
N VAL A 42 15.58 -13.22 8.08
CA VAL A 42 14.54 -12.85 7.10
C VAL A 42 13.90 -11.54 7.57
N SER A 43 13.84 -10.52 6.70
CA SER A 43 13.28 -9.23 7.07
C SER A 43 11.76 -9.28 7.18
N SER A 44 11.18 -8.43 8.02
CA SER A 44 9.72 -8.29 8.15
C SER A 44 9.06 -7.92 6.81
N GLN A 45 9.73 -7.12 5.97
CA GLN A 45 9.23 -6.80 4.63
C GLN A 45 9.11 -8.03 3.73
N SER A 46 10.08 -8.95 3.81
CA SER A 46 10.04 -10.21 3.04
C SER A 46 8.85 -11.08 3.48
N TRP A 47 8.64 -11.24 4.78
CA TRP A 47 7.49 -11.95 5.32
C TRP A 47 6.17 -11.30 4.92
N LYS A 48 6.05 -9.99 5.12
CA LYS A 48 4.85 -9.24 4.76
C LYS A 48 4.54 -9.34 3.26
N LYS A 49 5.57 -9.36 2.40
CA LYS A 49 5.38 -9.57 0.96
C LYS A 49 4.82 -10.96 0.68
N ALA A 50 5.42 -12.01 1.21
CA ALA A 50 4.97 -13.39 1.02
C ALA A 50 3.51 -13.58 1.50
N MET A 51 3.14 -13.00 2.65
CA MET A 51 1.78 -13.05 3.16
C MET A 51 0.80 -12.32 2.23
N ARG A 52 1.16 -11.15 1.68
CA ARG A 52 0.31 -10.42 0.72
C ARG A 52 0.12 -11.21 -0.57
N ASP A 53 1.18 -11.81 -1.08
CA ASP A 53 1.10 -12.65 -2.28
C ASP A 53 0.18 -13.85 -2.02
N TYR A 54 0.33 -14.51 -0.88
CA TYR A 54 -0.56 -15.61 -0.47
C TYR A 54 -2.04 -15.18 -0.35
N PHE A 55 -2.31 -13.99 0.21
CA PHE A 55 -3.66 -13.45 0.31
C PHE A 55 -4.30 -13.19 -1.07
N LYS A 56 -3.50 -12.78 -2.04
CA LYS A 56 -3.98 -12.57 -3.42
C LYS A 56 -4.31 -13.87 -4.13
N GLU A 57 -3.49 -14.90 -3.90
CA GLU A 57 -3.61 -16.18 -4.60
C GLU A 57 -4.66 -17.10 -3.97
N ASN A 58 -4.76 -17.10 -2.65
CA ASN A 58 -5.55 -18.08 -1.90
C ASN A 58 -6.65 -17.47 -1.03
N GLY A 59 -6.64 -16.16 -0.84
CA GLY A 59 -7.64 -15.47 -0.03
C GLY A 59 -8.81 -14.98 -0.87
N ASN A 60 -10.05 -15.34 -0.50
CA ASN A 60 -11.26 -14.69 -1.02
C ASN A 60 -11.42 -13.26 -0.47
N LEU A 61 -10.31 -12.52 -0.36
CA LEU A 61 -10.31 -11.17 0.17
C LEU A 61 -10.59 -10.19 -0.96
N SER A 62 -11.79 -9.62 -0.96
CA SER A 62 -12.22 -8.66 -1.98
C SER A 62 -11.51 -7.30 -1.89
N ASN A 63 -10.96 -6.97 -0.72
CA ASN A 63 -10.31 -5.68 -0.45
C ASN A 63 -8.84 -5.87 -0.07
N VAL A 64 -8.00 -6.18 -1.07
CA VAL A 64 -6.54 -6.23 -0.96
C VAL A 64 -5.96 -5.00 -1.64
N GLY A 65 -4.97 -4.36 -1.01
CA GLY A 65 -4.32 -3.16 -1.54
C GLY A 65 -3.43 -3.47 -2.75
N VAL A 66 -3.44 -2.58 -3.73
CA VAL A 66 -2.48 -2.56 -4.83
C VAL A 66 -1.31 -1.69 -4.43
N ARG A 67 -0.10 -2.25 -4.47
CA ARG A 67 1.15 -1.50 -4.24
C ARG A 67 1.81 -1.22 -5.57
N SER A 68 1.78 0.03 -6.01
CA SER A 68 2.35 0.41 -7.31
C SER A 68 2.82 1.86 -7.30
N LEU A 69 3.66 2.19 -8.28
CA LEU A 69 3.90 3.58 -8.72
C LEU A 69 2.77 4.05 -9.65
N ASP A 70 2.04 3.11 -10.27
CA ASP A 70 1.02 3.37 -11.27
C ASP A 70 -0.39 3.50 -10.69
N VAL A 71 -0.51 3.84 -9.40
CA VAL A 71 -1.81 4.04 -8.75
C VAL A 71 -2.63 5.18 -9.40
N VAL A 72 -1.96 6.10 -10.10
CA VAL A 72 -2.61 7.15 -10.89
C VAL A 72 -3.43 6.53 -12.03
N SER A 73 -2.85 5.59 -12.77
CA SER A 73 -3.56 4.86 -13.84
C SER A 73 -4.70 4.01 -13.28
N PHE A 74 -4.48 3.36 -12.14
CA PHE A 74 -5.51 2.59 -11.47
C PHE A 74 -6.71 3.47 -11.06
N LEU A 75 -6.47 4.67 -10.51
CA LEU A 75 -7.53 5.62 -10.20
C LEU A 75 -8.21 6.15 -11.47
N ALA A 76 -7.45 6.39 -12.55
CA ALA A 76 -8.01 6.83 -13.84
C ALA A 76 -8.96 5.80 -14.43
N GLU A 77 -8.63 4.51 -14.33
CA GLU A 77 -9.55 3.43 -14.73
C GLU A 77 -10.84 3.48 -13.91
N LYS A 78 -10.77 3.68 -12.60
CA LYS A 78 -11.95 3.82 -11.73
C LYS A 78 -12.80 5.05 -12.07
N ILE A 79 -12.18 6.17 -12.42
CA ILE A 79 -12.88 7.36 -12.90
C ILE A 79 -13.63 7.05 -14.20
N ARG A 80 -13.03 6.31 -15.14
CA ARG A 80 -13.66 5.93 -16.40
C ARG A 80 -14.76 4.89 -16.21
N GLU A 81 -14.65 3.96 -15.27
CA GLU A 81 -15.76 3.06 -14.92
C GLU A 81 -17.02 3.85 -14.53
N LEU A 82 -16.87 4.97 -13.81
CA LEU A 82 -17.97 5.85 -13.39
C LEU A 82 -18.40 6.84 -14.49
N LYS A 83 -17.47 7.29 -15.34
CA LYS A 83 -17.72 8.22 -16.46
C LYS A 83 -17.13 7.68 -17.77
N PRO A 84 -17.77 6.73 -18.46
CA PRO A 84 -17.22 6.08 -19.66
C PRO A 84 -16.95 7.03 -20.84
N LYS A 85 -17.62 8.19 -20.88
CA LYS A 85 -17.43 9.21 -21.91
C LYS A 85 -16.16 10.04 -21.74
N LEU A 86 -15.49 9.96 -20.59
CA LEU A 86 -14.27 10.70 -20.33
C LEU A 86 -13.08 10.06 -21.06
N SER A 87 -12.22 10.85 -21.67
CA SER A 87 -11.00 10.36 -22.30
C SER A 87 -10.05 9.78 -21.23
N MET A 88 -9.14 8.86 -21.61
CA MET A 88 -8.14 8.34 -20.65
C MET A 88 -7.20 9.46 -20.19
N GLU A 89 -6.85 10.37 -21.06
CA GLU A 89 -5.99 11.51 -20.75
C GLU A 89 -6.64 12.42 -19.68
N ASP A 90 -7.91 12.77 -19.84
CA ASP A 90 -8.64 13.56 -18.84
C ASP A 90 -8.79 12.82 -17.50
N ALA A 91 -9.01 11.51 -17.55
CA ALA A 91 -9.10 10.70 -16.36
C ALA A 91 -7.75 10.65 -15.60
N VAL A 92 -6.64 10.50 -16.31
CA VAL A 92 -5.29 10.57 -15.73
C VAL A 92 -5.01 11.95 -15.15
N ASN A 93 -5.36 13.03 -15.86
CA ASN A 93 -5.20 14.39 -15.37
C ASN A 93 -6.00 14.63 -14.07
N LYS A 94 -7.25 14.13 -14.00
CA LYS A 94 -8.06 14.18 -12.77
C LYS A 94 -7.41 13.38 -11.64
N SER A 95 -6.90 12.21 -11.93
CA SER A 95 -6.20 11.36 -10.95
C SER A 95 -4.96 12.06 -10.37
N VAL A 96 -4.13 12.65 -11.23
CA VAL A 96 -2.94 13.43 -10.84
C VAL A 96 -3.33 14.58 -9.90
N LYS A 97 -4.36 15.36 -10.28
CA LYS A 97 -4.87 16.48 -9.45
C LYS A 97 -5.34 15.96 -8.09
N THR A 98 -6.07 14.85 -8.05
CA THR A 98 -6.61 14.26 -6.82
C THR A 98 -5.49 13.80 -5.89
N PHE A 99 -4.47 13.09 -6.41
CA PHE A 99 -3.34 12.65 -5.59
C PHE A 99 -2.53 13.84 -5.06
N ASN A 100 -2.24 14.82 -5.90
CA ASN A 100 -1.51 16.03 -5.47
C ASN A 100 -2.29 16.82 -4.42
N ALA A 101 -3.61 16.96 -4.57
CA ALA A 101 -4.47 17.62 -3.58
C ALA A 101 -4.50 16.85 -2.25
N ALA A 102 -4.47 15.50 -2.29
CA ALA A 102 -4.36 14.68 -1.09
C ALA A 102 -2.98 14.76 -0.40
N GLY A 103 -1.98 15.40 -1.03
CA GLY A 103 -0.61 15.53 -0.51
C GLY A 103 0.35 14.45 -1.01
N ILE A 104 -0.06 13.64 -1.99
CA ILE A 104 0.77 12.59 -2.60
C ILE A 104 1.38 13.15 -3.89
N SER A 105 2.69 13.37 -3.87
CA SER A 105 3.40 13.97 -5.00
C SER A 105 3.48 13.03 -6.19
N THR A 106 3.22 13.56 -7.39
CA THR A 106 3.35 12.83 -8.65
C THR A 106 4.55 13.30 -9.47
N THR A 107 5.00 12.46 -10.41
CA THR A 107 6.07 12.75 -11.38
C THR A 107 5.47 13.28 -12.69
N LYS A 108 6.34 13.75 -13.60
CA LYS A 108 5.94 14.15 -14.94
C LYS A 108 5.35 13.01 -15.77
N ASP A 109 5.70 11.77 -15.45
CA ASP A 109 5.22 10.56 -16.13
C ASP A 109 3.89 10.04 -15.54
N ASN A 110 3.16 10.88 -14.80
CA ASN A 110 1.89 10.54 -14.18
C ASN A 110 1.98 9.33 -13.22
N ARG A 111 3.08 9.21 -12.48
CA ARG A 111 3.30 8.20 -11.45
C ARG A 111 3.48 8.87 -10.10
N VAL A 112 3.18 8.17 -9.01
CA VAL A 112 3.56 8.64 -7.68
C VAL A 112 5.07 8.50 -7.47
N LYS A 113 5.67 9.42 -6.71
CA LYS A 113 7.14 9.42 -6.48
C LYS A 113 7.65 8.23 -5.69
N ALA A 114 6.81 7.65 -4.84
CA ALA A 114 7.13 6.48 -4.03
C ALA A 114 6.02 5.43 -4.15
N LEU A 115 6.37 4.15 -3.98
CA LEU A 115 5.40 3.06 -4.01
C LEU A 115 4.29 3.31 -2.99
N PHE A 116 3.07 3.39 -3.46
CA PHE A 116 1.89 3.65 -2.66
C PHE A 116 0.96 2.44 -2.63
N PHE A 117 0.38 2.15 -1.47
CA PHE A 117 -0.67 1.15 -1.32
C PHE A 117 -2.04 1.82 -1.39
N LEU A 118 -2.86 1.40 -2.34
CA LEU A 118 -4.22 1.89 -2.52
C LEU A 118 -5.21 0.71 -2.50
N GLY A 119 -6.16 0.73 -1.59
CA GLY A 119 -7.25 -0.24 -1.55
C GLY A 119 -8.30 0.04 -2.64
N LYS A 120 -9.00 -1.00 -3.08
CA LYS A 120 -10.04 -0.87 -4.10
C LYS A 120 -11.13 0.12 -3.68
N GLU A 121 -11.67 -0.01 -2.47
CA GLU A 121 -12.71 0.88 -1.95
C GLU A 121 -12.22 2.33 -1.82
N GLN A 122 -10.95 2.52 -1.44
CA GLN A 122 -10.33 3.84 -1.40
C GLN A 122 -10.28 4.45 -2.81
N ALA A 123 -9.88 3.65 -3.82
CA ALA A 123 -9.85 4.10 -5.20
C ALA A 123 -11.24 4.46 -5.73
N ASP A 124 -12.26 3.64 -5.43
CA ASP A 124 -13.63 3.90 -5.82
C ASP A 124 -14.18 5.21 -5.19
N ASN A 125 -13.87 5.46 -3.93
CA ASN A 125 -14.29 6.69 -3.25
C ASN A 125 -13.51 7.93 -3.74
N LEU A 126 -12.20 7.81 -3.97
CA LEU A 126 -11.42 8.88 -4.60
C LEU A 126 -11.92 9.21 -6.00
N ALA A 127 -12.30 8.20 -6.79
CA ALA A 127 -12.85 8.41 -8.14
C ALA A 127 -14.16 9.22 -8.09
N LYS A 128 -15.03 8.98 -7.11
CA LYS A 128 -16.26 9.76 -6.91
C LYS A 128 -15.96 11.23 -6.63
N GLU A 129 -14.98 11.52 -5.78
CA GLU A 129 -14.59 12.90 -5.46
C GLU A 129 -13.87 13.57 -6.65
N ALA A 130 -13.00 12.83 -7.35
CA ALA A 130 -12.33 13.32 -8.57
C ALA A 130 -13.32 13.73 -9.68
N ILE A 131 -14.44 13.02 -9.79
CA ILE A 131 -15.51 13.35 -10.77
C ILE A 131 -16.26 14.62 -10.40
N LYS A 132 -16.42 14.90 -9.10
CA LYS A 132 -17.07 16.11 -8.58
C LYS A 132 -16.11 17.32 -8.59
N ASP A 133 -14.84 17.11 -8.96
CA ASP A 133 -13.75 18.08 -8.82
C ASP A 133 -13.59 18.57 -7.36
N ASN A 134 -13.94 17.72 -6.41
CA ASN A 134 -13.71 18.00 -4.99
C ASN A 134 -12.26 17.68 -4.64
N LEU A 135 -11.45 18.72 -4.49
CA LEU A 135 -10.01 18.64 -4.20
C LEU A 135 -9.69 19.08 -2.76
N ASP A 136 -10.67 18.99 -1.85
CA ASP A 136 -10.42 19.27 -0.44
C ASP A 136 -9.46 18.25 0.16
N LYS A 137 -8.31 18.73 0.62
CA LYS A 137 -7.23 17.88 1.15
C LYS A 137 -7.70 16.99 2.29
N LYS A 138 -8.48 17.55 3.23
CA LYS A 138 -8.94 16.80 4.42
C LYS A 138 -9.87 15.65 4.01
N ALA A 139 -10.86 15.94 3.17
CA ALA A 139 -11.79 14.94 2.69
C ALA A 139 -11.07 13.80 1.93
N LEU A 140 -10.11 14.13 1.07
CA LEU A 140 -9.32 13.12 0.34
C LEU A 140 -8.43 12.28 1.28
N GLN A 141 -7.84 12.90 2.30
CA GLN A 141 -7.06 12.19 3.30
C GLN A 141 -7.92 11.30 4.20
N GLU A 142 -9.14 11.71 4.55
CA GLU A 142 -10.09 10.86 5.26
C GLU A 142 -10.46 9.62 4.45
N ILE A 143 -10.70 9.75 3.15
CA ILE A 143 -10.92 8.60 2.25
C ILE A 143 -9.72 7.66 2.28
N LEU A 144 -8.51 8.19 2.16
CA LEU A 144 -7.29 7.38 2.19
C LEU A 144 -7.01 6.74 3.56
N ASN A 145 -7.54 7.27 4.64
CA ASN A 145 -7.42 6.72 6.00
C ASN A 145 -8.64 5.88 6.43
N SER A 146 -9.69 5.85 5.62
CA SER A 146 -10.87 5.01 5.82
C SER A 146 -10.86 3.79 4.90
N ASN A 147 -11.70 2.79 5.19
CA ASN A 147 -11.87 1.58 4.38
C ASN A 147 -10.55 0.94 3.95
N ILE A 148 -9.64 0.84 4.92
CA ILE A 148 -8.27 0.36 4.71
C ILE A 148 -8.33 -1.10 4.28
N ALA A 149 -7.59 -1.44 3.20
CA ALA A 149 -7.46 -2.82 2.75
C ALA A 149 -6.86 -3.71 3.86
N VAL A 150 -7.28 -4.97 3.92
CA VAL A 150 -6.92 -5.91 5.00
C VAL A 150 -5.40 -6.02 5.17
N ASP A 151 -4.67 -6.10 4.08
CA ASP A 151 -3.21 -6.20 4.11
C ASP A 151 -2.53 -4.91 4.61
N ILE A 152 -3.13 -3.74 4.36
CA ILE A 152 -2.66 -2.47 4.90
C ILE A 152 -3.00 -2.37 6.40
N ALA A 153 -4.19 -2.82 6.81
CA ALA A 153 -4.58 -2.85 8.21
C ALA A 153 -3.67 -3.77 9.05
N LEU A 154 -3.31 -4.94 8.51
CA LEU A 154 -2.45 -5.91 9.20
C LEU A 154 -0.96 -5.51 9.21
N PHE A 155 -0.45 -4.99 8.11
CA PHE A 155 1.00 -4.82 7.92
C PHE A 155 1.47 -3.38 7.89
N GLY A 156 0.54 -2.45 7.95
CA GLY A 156 0.82 -1.03 7.86
C GLY A 156 1.17 -0.56 6.43
N ARG A 157 1.28 0.74 6.30
CA ARG A 157 1.68 1.45 5.08
C ARG A 157 2.63 2.57 5.48
N MET A 158 3.79 2.65 4.83
CA MET A 158 4.67 3.80 4.93
C MET A 158 4.43 4.72 3.74
N VAL A 159 4.20 6.00 4.00
CA VAL A 159 4.13 7.06 2.99
C VAL A 159 5.18 8.10 3.37
N ALA A 160 6.10 8.40 2.45
CA ALA A 160 7.24 9.28 2.73
C ALA A 160 6.82 10.74 2.99
N ASP A 161 5.65 11.13 2.53
CA ASP A 161 5.19 12.51 2.47
C ASP A 161 4.13 12.86 3.53
N ASP A 162 4.04 12.15 4.73
CA ASP A 162 3.22 12.68 5.82
C ASP A 162 2.04 11.81 6.36
N ALA A 163 1.02 12.45 6.94
CA ALA A 163 -0.11 11.98 7.73
C ALA A 163 -0.87 10.72 7.25
N LEU A 164 -0.55 10.20 6.07
CA LEU A 164 -1.10 8.98 5.49
C LEU A 164 -0.30 7.71 5.85
N SER A 165 0.80 7.88 6.58
CA SER A 165 1.61 6.75 7.04
C SER A 165 0.88 6.00 8.14
N LEU A 166 0.67 4.70 7.93
CA LEU A 166 0.14 3.76 8.90
C LEU A 166 1.27 2.81 9.28
N ILE A 167 1.99 3.16 10.34
CA ILE A 167 3.03 2.32 10.91
C ILE A 167 2.47 1.72 12.19
N HIS A 168 2.37 0.40 12.23
CA HIS A 168 2.10 -0.32 13.46
C HIS A 168 3.44 -0.56 14.18
N ILE A 169 3.64 0.08 15.29
CA ILE A 169 4.76 -0.12 16.22
C ILE A 169 4.28 -1.04 17.32
#